data_2b04adb79b5f38e1b0c5bc30262ae1bc
#
_entry.id   2b04adb79b5f38e1b0c5bc30262ae1bc
#
_cell.length_a   1.000
_cell.length_b   1.000
_cell.length_c   1.000
_cell.angle_alpha   90.00
_cell.angle_beta   90.00
_cell.angle_gamma   90.00
#
_symmetry.space_group_name_H-M   'P 1'
#
loop_
_entity.id
_entity.type
_entity.pdbx_description
1 polymer ?
#
loop_
_entity_poly.entity_id
_entity_poly.type
_entity_poly.pdbx_seq_one_letter_code
_entity_poly.pdbx_strand_id
1 'polypeptide(L)'
;MEEIEKHCKSFYIRANRCSSIYNDTFVLKGWKTEEINGIEFELNSILVEKWKGKAYRLVIQRQKRMDGVQDFWEGEYTYRCILTNDHDSSVREIVEFYNLRGGKERIFDDMNNGFGWDRLPKSFMAENTVFLLLTALIRNFYKAIIPNRSLEKVSCHFLMTDLG
;
A
#
# COMPACT_ATOMS: atom_id res chain seq x y z
N MET A 1 17.92 -8.14 -7.25
CA MET A 1 18.32 -7.49 -5.98
C MET A 1 19.59 -6.67 -6.15
N GLU A 2 20.67 -7.22 -6.69
CA GLU A 2 21.93 -6.49 -6.88
C GLU A 2 21.78 -5.18 -7.68
N GLU A 3 20.93 -5.13 -8.69
CA GLU A 3 20.68 -3.93 -9.47
C GLU A 3 19.95 -2.84 -8.64
N ILE A 4 19.04 -3.23 -7.78
CA ILE A 4 18.34 -2.29 -6.88
C ILE A 4 19.32 -1.68 -5.88
N GLU A 5 20.21 -2.50 -5.31
CA GLU A 5 21.21 -2.04 -4.34
C GLU A 5 22.24 -1.07 -4.92
N LYS A 6 22.50 -1.11 -6.24
CA LYS A 6 23.37 -0.15 -6.90
C LYS A 6 22.75 1.26 -6.98
N HIS A 7 21.43 1.35 -7.01
CA HIS A 7 20.72 2.59 -7.24
C HIS A 7 19.96 3.12 -6.02
N CYS A 8 19.73 2.26 -5.02
CA CYS A 8 18.96 2.60 -3.81
C CYS A 8 19.71 2.22 -2.55
N LYS A 9 19.82 3.16 -1.61
CA LYS A 9 20.40 2.90 -0.28
C LYS A 9 19.56 1.89 0.50
N SER A 10 18.25 2.04 0.46
CA SER A 10 17.29 1.15 1.11
C SER A 10 16.13 0.84 0.17
N PHE A 11 15.60 -0.36 0.26
CA PHE A 11 14.43 -0.78 -0.51
C PHE A 11 13.42 -1.51 0.38
N TYR A 12 12.16 -1.40 0.01
CA TYR A 12 11.04 -2.07 0.68
C TYR A 12 10.12 -2.66 -0.40
N ILE A 13 10.13 -3.97 -0.52
CA ILE A 13 9.43 -4.69 -1.60
C ILE A 13 8.45 -5.67 -0.98
N ARG A 14 7.20 -5.67 -1.47
CA ARG A 14 6.24 -6.69 -1.08
C ARG A 14 6.75 -8.05 -1.55
N ALA A 15 7.02 -8.94 -0.60
CA ALA A 15 7.37 -10.31 -0.91
C ALA A 15 6.09 -11.06 -1.33
N ASN A 16 6.15 -11.67 -2.52
CA ASN A 16 5.05 -12.51 -2.98
C ASN A 16 4.91 -13.73 -2.09
N ARG A 17 3.68 -14.17 -1.92
CA ARG A 17 3.34 -15.39 -1.20
C ARG A 17 3.89 -16.58 -1.98
N CYS A 18 4.98 -17.16 -1.50
CA CYS A 18 5.50 -18.41 -2.01
C CYS A 18 5.59 -19.41 -0.86
N SER A 19 5.50 -20.70 -1.17
CA SER A 19 5.46 -21.78 -0.18
C SER A 19 6.62 -21.72 0.83
N SER A 20 7.80 -21.29 0.38
CA SER A 20 8.97 -21.19 1.26
C SER A 20 8.86 -20.05 2.29
N ILE A 21 8.22 -18.91 1.94
CA ILE A 21 7.97 -17.81 2.88
C ILE A 21 6.88 -18.21 3.87
N TYR A 22 5.85 -18.92 3.41
CA TYR A 22 4.80 -19.41 4.30
C TYR A 22 5.32 -20.34 5.37
N ASN A 23 6.11 -21.36 4.98
CA ASN A 23 6.67 -22.31 5.93
C ASN A 23 7.51 -21.60 7.00
N ASP A 24 8.30 -20.59 6.61
CA ASP A 24 9.10 -19.81 7.54
C ASP A 24 8.21 -18.95 8.47
N THR A 25 7.07 -18.46 8.01
CA THR A 25 6.16 -17.59 8.81
C THR A 25 5.29 -18.34 9.80
N PHE A 26 4.85 -19.56 9.47
CA PHE A 26 4.00 -20.37 10.37
C PHE A 26 4.72 -20.85 11.63
N VAL A 27 6.03 -21.06 11.54
CA VAL A 27 6.86 -21.55 12.67
C VAL A 27 7.25 -20.42 13.62
N LEU A 28 7.05 -19.15 13.23
CA LEU A 28 7.51 -18.01 14.01
C LEU A 28 6.77 -17.88 15.34
N LYS A 29 7.56 -17.66 16.39
CA LYS A 29 7.10 -17.34 17.74
C LYS A 29 7.55 -15.90 18.10
N GLY A 30 6.95 -15.32 19.13
CA GLY A 30 7.37 -13.99 19.61
C GLY A 30 6.78 -12.83 18.79
N TRP A 31 5.53 -12.96 18.38
CA TRP A 31 4.78 -11.89 17.75
C TRP A 31 4.58 -10.72 18.72
N LYS A 32 4.76 -9.50 18.21
CA LYS A 32 4.47 -8.26 18.94
C LYS A 32 3.20 -7.66 18.40
N THR A 33 2.22 -7.45 19.27
CA THR A 33 0.97 -6.77 18.92
C THR A 33 1.20 -5.27 18.91
N GLU A 34 0.87 -4.61 17.82
CA GLU A 34 1.00 -3.17 17.64
C GLU A 34 -0.23 -2.61 16.92
N GLU A 35 -0.68 -1.44 17.35
CA GLU A 35 -1.74 -0.71 16.68
C GLU A 35 -1.16 0.28 15.67
N ILE A 36 -1.58 0.15 14.41
CA ILE A 36 -1.17 1.02 13.30
C ILE A 36 -2.43 1.56 12.62
N ASN A 37 -2.62 2.88 12.65
CA ASN A 37 -3.78 3.57 12.08
C ASN A 37 -5.15 3.04 12.60
N GLY A 38 -5.24 2.73 13.90
CA GLY A 38 -6.47 2.23 14.53
C GLY A 38 -6.76 0.75 14.24
N ILE A 39 -5.81 0.03 13.65
CA ILE A 39 -5.92 -1.40 13.36
C ILE A 39 -4.82 -2.16 14.11
N GLU A 40 -5.21 -3.22 14.81
CA GLU A 40 -4.29 -4.09 15.52
C GLU A 40 -3.64 -5.09 14.57
N PHE A 41 -2.32 -5.16 14.61
CA PHE A 41 -1.50 -6.10 13.86
C PHE A 41 -0.53 -6.83 14.76
N GLU A 42 -0.21 -8.04 14.40
CA GLU A 42 0.90 -8.78 15.00
C GLU A 42 2.10 -8.70 14.04
N LEU A 43 3.21 -8.20 14.55
CA LEU A 43 4.43 -7.92 13.79
C LEU A 43 5.57 -8.84 14.20
N ASN A 44 6.37 -9.26 13.22
CA ASN A 44 7.61 -10.02 13.45
C ASN A 44 8.61 -9.74 12.31
N SER A 45 9.85 -10.18 12.46
CA SER A 45 10.84 -10.15 11.38
C SER A 45 11.85 -11.27 11.51
N ILE A 46 12.30 -11.77 10.36
CA ILE A 46 13.33 -12.79 10.23
C ILE A 46 14.40 -12.37 9.22
N LEU A 47 15.57 -12.94 9.32
CA LEU A 47 16.62 -12.84 8.30
C LEU A 47 16.46 -13.97 7.30
N VAL A 48 16.54 -13.64 6.01
CA VAL A 48 16.37 -14.58 4.90
C VAL A 48 17.60 -14.51 3.98
N GLU A 49 18.32 -15.60 3.86
CA GLU A 49 19.54 -15.73 3.05
C GLU A 49 19.26 -16.43 1.70
N LYS A 50 18.22 -16.00 0.98
CA LYS A 50 17.79 -16.69 -0.27
C LYS A 50 18.46 -16.17 -1.55
N TRP A 51 19.17 -15.05 -1.49
CA TRP A 51 19.72 -14.40 -2.68
C TRP A 51 21.24 -14.26 -2.58
N LYS A 52 21.97 -15.22 -3.19
CA LYS A 52 23.43 -15.19 -3.34
C LYS A 52 24.21 -14.94 -2.04
N GLY A 53 23.76 -15.53 -0.93
CA GLY A 53 24.45 -15.43 0.36
C GLY A 53 24.32 -14.06 1.04
N LYS A 54 23.46 -13.17 0.54
CA LYS A 54 23.12 -11.93 1.24
C LYS A 54 21.91 -12.14 2.14
N ALA A 55 22.04 -11.70 3.39
CA ALA A 55 20.95 -11.70 4.34
C ALA A 55 20.09 -10.44 4.14
N TYR A 56 18.81 -10.65 3.83
CA TYR A 56 17.79 -9.61 3.82
C TYR A 56 16.83 -9.80 4.99
N ARG A 57 16.23 -8.72 5.44
CA ARG A 57 15.23 -8.76 6.49
C ARG A 57 13.85 -8.93 5.86
N LEU A 58 13.12 -9.95 6.28
CA LEU A 58 11.72 -10.14 5.95
C LEU A 58 10.88 -9.67 7.15
N VAL A 59 10.18 -8.58 6.98
CA VAL A 59 9.23 -8.05 7.96
C VAL A 59 7.86 -8.63 7.65
N ILE A 60 7.21 -9.16 8.67
CA ILE A 60 5.95 -9.89 8.54
C ILE A 60 4.91 -9.19 9.40
N GLN A 61 3.82 -8.83 8.76
CA GLN A 61 2.62 -8.29 9.38
C GLN A 61 1.50 -9.30 9.21
N ARG A 62 0.83 -9.67 10.31
CA ARG A 62 -0.37 -10.48 10.22
C ARG A 62 -1.53 -9.84 10.99
N GLN A 63 -2.74 -10.10 10.52
CA GLN A 63 -3.98 -9.64 11.12
C GLN A 63 -4.97 -10.79 11.16
N LYS A 64 -5.69 -10.91 12.26
CA LYS A 64 -6.78 -11.90 12.39
C LYS A 64 -7.91 -11.54 11.41
N ARG A 65 -8.39 -12.51 10.68
CA ARG A 65 -9.52 -12.32 9.76
C ARG A 65 -10.80 -12.05 10.53
N MET A 66 -11.53 -11.02 10.13
CA MET A 66 -12.81 -10.64 10.73
C MET A 66 -14.01 -11.33 10.04
N ASP A 67 -13.80 -11.88 8.85
CA ASP A 67 -14.84 -12.52 8.03
C ASP A 67 -15.18 -13.96 8.44
N GLY A 68 -14.46 -14.53 9.41
CA GLY A 68 -14.64 -15.91 9.86
C GLY A 68 -14.27 -16.97 8.81
N VAL A 69 -13.80 -16.57 7.64
CA VAL A 69 -13.36 -17.48 6.58
C VAL A 69 -11.96 -17.97 6.91
N GLN A 70 -11.83 -19.28 7.13
CA GLN A 70 -10.51 -19.92 7.23
C GLN A 70 -10.00 -20.25 5.83
N ASP A 71 -8.88 -19.64 5.44
CA ASP A 71 -8.19 -20.05 4.24
C ASP A 71 -7.40 -21.35 4.52
N PHE A 72 -7.45 -22.28 3.61
CA PHE A 72 -6.73 -23.57 3.73
C PHE A 72 -5.22 -23.38 3.95
N TRP A 73 -4.65 -22.28 3.44
CA TRP A 73 -3.22 -21.98 3.51
C TRP A 73 -2.83 -21.00 4.61
N GLU A 74 -3.69 -20.03 4.94
CA GLU A 74 -3.41 -18.94 5.89
C GLU A 74 -4.10 -19.12 7.24
N GLY A 75 -5.04 -20.07 7.37
CA GLY A 75 -5.78 -20.26 8.60
C GLY A 75 -6.63 -19.04 8.98
N GLU A 76 -6.54 -18.62 10.24
CA GLU A 76 -7.30 -17.49 10.79
C GLU A 76 -6.65 -16.11 10.52
N TYR A 77 -5.45 -16.07 9.91
CA TYR A 77 -4.67 -14.84 9.75
C TYR A 77 -4.45 -14.50 8.28
N THR A 78 -4.43 -13.21 7.99
CA THR A 78 -3.93 -12.69 6.72
C THR A 78 -2.51 -12.17 6.92
N TYR A 79 -1.59 -12.59 6.08
CA TYR A 79 -0.18 -12.24 6.16
C TYR A 79 0.23 -11.26 5.06
N ARG A 80 1.07 -10.29 5.42
CA ARG A 80 1.77 -9.42 4.48
C ARG A 80 3.25 -9.43 4.81
N CYS A 81 4.08 -9.64 3.80
CA CYS A 81 5.52 -9.71 3.96
C CYS A 81 6.20 -8.58 3.17
N ILE A 82 7.17 -7.93 3.80
CA ILE A 82 7.98 -6.87 3.22
C ILE A 82 9.45 -7.30 3.30
N LEU A 83 10.10 -7.40 2.15
CA LEU A 83 11.52 -7.67 2.05
C LEU A 83 12.29 -6.34 2.00
N THR A 84 13.34 -6.23 2.81
CA THR A 84 14.14 -5.02 2.89
C THR A 84 15.61 -5.34 3.22
N ASN A 85 16.51 -4.43 2.86
CA ASN A 85 17.91 -4.40 3.34
C ASN A 85 18.09 -3.46 4.54
N ASP A 86 17.03 -2.91 5.09
CA ASP A 86 17.05 -2.06 6.27
C ASP A 86 17.02 -2.94 7.53
N HIS A 87 18.15 -2.96 8.24
CA HIS A 87 18.32 -3.70 9.49
C HIS A 87 18.19 -2.80 10.73
N ASP A 88 18.24 -1.48 10.55
CA ASP A 88 18.32 -0.49 11.62
C ASP A 88 16.93 -0.06 12.10
N SER A 89 15.99 0.14 11.18
CA SER A 89 14.64 0.59 11.52
C SER A 89 13.83 -0.49 12.27
N SER A 90 12.95 -0.06 13.15
CA SER A 90 12.03 -0.97 13.83
C SER A 90 11.04 -1.61 12.85
N VAL A 91 10.47 -2.76 13.23
CA VAL A 91 9.46 -3.46 12.40
C VAL A 91 8.25 -2.55 12.14
N ARG A 92 7.83 -1.80 13.16
CA ARG A 92 6.72 -0.85 13.09
C ARG A 92 6.99 0.25 12.06
N GLU A 93 8.14 0.90 12.13
CA GLU A 93 8.52 1.97 11.19
C GLU A 93 8.53 1.49 9.74
N ILE A 94 9.06 0.28 9.49
CA ILE A 94 9.06 -0.32 8.15
C ILE A 94 7.63 -0.55 7.66
N VAL A 95 6.74 -1.06 8.49
CA VAL A 95 5.34 -1.31 8.13
C VAL A 95 4.60 0.00 7.89
N GLU A 96 4.75 0.99 8.77
CA GLU A 96 4.15 2.32 8.61
C GLU A 96 4.62 2.99 7.31
N PHE A 97 5.93 3.00 7.07
CA PHE A 97 6.51 3.55 5.84
C PHE A 97 5.97 2.85 4.58
N TYR A 98 5.93 1.51 4.60
CA TYR A 98 5.41 0.75 3.48
C TYR A 98 3.91 1.00 3.22
N ASN A 99 3.12 1.16 4.27
CA ASN A 99 1.69 1.44 4.17
C ASN A 99 1.40 2.85 3.57
N LEU A 100 2.33 3.82 3.70
CA LEU A 100 2.21 5.12 3.03
C LEU A 100 2.17 5.00 1.50
N ARG A 101 2.74 3.91 0.93
CA ARG A 101 2.62 3.61 -0.51
C ARG A 101 1.16 3.47 -0.95
N GLY A 102 0.31 2.86 -0.15
CA GLY A 102 -1.13 2.73 -0.43
C GLY A 102 -1.87 4.08 -0.52
N GLY A 103 -1.27 5.15 0.02
CA GLY A 103 -1.80 6.51 -0.15
C GLY A 103 -1.77 6.99 -1.59
N LYS A 104 -0.75 6.60 -2.37
CA LYS A 104 -0.66 6.95 -3.80
C LYS A 104 -1.69 6.20 -4.64
N GLU A 105 -1.93 4.93 -4.32
CA GLU A 105 -2.96 4.12 -5.00
C GLU A 105 -4.36 4.72 -4.76
N ARG A 106 -4.66 5.17 -3.53
CA ARG A 106 -5.91 5.90 -3.22
C ARG A 106 -6.05 7.22 -3.97
N ILE A 107 -4.93 7.89 -4.28
CA ILE A 107 -4.99 9.11 -5.11
C ILE A 107 -5.49 8.78 -6.51
N PHE A 108 -5.01 7.70 -7.12
CA PHE A 108 -5.50 7.26 -8.42
C PHE A 108 -6.96 6.79 -8.37
N ASP A 109 -7.36 6.08 -7.31
CA ASP A 109 -8.77 5.69 -7.12
C ASP A 109 -9.67 6.93 -6.97
N ASP A 110 -9.25 7.93 -6.19
CA ASP A 110 -9.97 9.21 -6.08
C ASP A 110 -10.07 9.91 -7.44
N MET A 111 -9.00 9.93 -8.24
CA MET A 111 -8.99 10.58 -9.54
C MET A 111 -9.84 9.82 -10.58
N ASN A 112 -9.79 8.49 -10.56
CA ASN A 112 -10.61 7.67 -11.44
C ASN A 112 -12.10 7.82 -11.13
N ASN A 113 -12.47 7.68 -9.85
CA ASN A 113 -13.87 7.67 -9.43
C ASN A 113 -14.47 9.07 -9.25
N GLY A 114 -13.67 10.05 -8.83
CA GLY A 114 -14.14 11.41 -8.54
C GLY A 114 -13.94 12.39 -9.68
N PHE A 115 -12.94 12.20 -10.53
CA PHE A 115 -12.55 13.15 -11.59
C PHE A 115 -12.54 12.54 -13.00
N GLY A 116 -12.99 11.30 -13.14
CA GLY A 116 -13.18 10.66 -14.45
C GLY A 116 -11.89 10.30 -15.19
N TRP A 117 -10.79 10.02 -14.48
CA TRP A 117 -9.53 9.62 -15.12
C TRP A 117 -9.61 8.26 -15.83
N ASP A 118 -10.58 7.42 -15.47
CA ASP A 118 -10.89 6.16 -16.15
C ASP A 118 -11.55 6.36 -17.53
N ARG A 119 -12.07 7.57 -17.81
CA ARG A 119 -12.78 7.91 -19.04
C ARG A 119 -12.30 9.24 -19.59
N LEU A 120 -11.18 9.22 -20.29
CA LEU A 120 -10.62 10.43 -20.88
C LEU A 120 -11.57 11.05 -21.92
N PRO A 121 -11.80 12.39 -21.88
CA PRO A 121 -12.84 13.03 -22.68
C PRO A 121 -12.54 13.10 -24.18
N LYS A 122 -11.28 12.92 -24.58
CA LYS A 122 -10.82 13.06 -25.96
C LYS A 122 -9.94 11.89 -26.40
N SER A 123 -9.84 11.73 -27.72
CA SER A 123 -8.94 10.74 -28.34
C SER A 123 -7.51 11.26 -28.49
N PHE A 124 -7.26 12.55 -28.30
CA PHE A 124 -5.93 13.18 -28.48
C PHE A 124 -5.19 13.32 -27.16
N MET A 125 -3.91 12.96 -27.18
CA MET A 125 -3.05 12.94 -25.99
C MET A 125 -2.86 14.33 -25.36
N ALA A 126 -2.65 15.36 -26.16
CA ALA A 126 -2.41 16.72 -25.68
C ALA A 126 -3.59 17.27 -24.85
N GLU A 127 -4.81 17.10 -25.35
CA GLU A 127 -6.04 17.55 -24.68
C GLU A 127 -6.29 16.76 -23.40
N ASN A 128 -6.07 15.45 -23.43
CA ASN A 128 -6.18 14.61 -22.24
C ASN A 128 -5.12 14.97 -21.19
N THR A 129 -3.91 15.35 -21.60
CA THR A 129 -2.87 15.80 -20.67
C THR A 129 -3.30 17.08 -19.94
N VAL A 130 -3.90 18.05 -20.64
CA VAL A 130 -4.45 19.27 -20.03
C VAL A 130 -5.56 18.92 -19.04
N PHE A 131 -6.49 18.03 -19.41
CA PHE A 131 -7.56 17.56 -18.53
C PHE A 131 -7.00 16.93 -17.26
N LEU A 132 -6.03 16.01 -17.37
CA LEU A 132 -5.42 15.35 -16.23
C LEU A 132 -4.70 16.34 -15.30
N LEU A 133 -3.97 17.31 -15.85
CA LEU A 133 -3.29 18.35 -15.07
C LEU A 133 -4.28 19.27 -14.33
N LEU A 134 -5.32 19.72 -14.99
CA LEU A 134 -6.34 20.59 -14.39
C LEU A 134 -7.09 19.87 -13.27
N THR A 135 -7.52 18.64 -13.50
CA THR A 135 -8.22 17.85 -12.48
C THR A 135 -7.33 17.52 -11.29
N ALA A 136 -6.04 17.24 -11.50
CA ALA A 136 -5.08 17.08 -10.42
C ALA A 136 -4.90 18.36 -9.59
N LEU A 137 -4.86 19.53 -10.25
CA LEU A 137 -4.79 20.83 -9.58
C LEU A 137 -6.05 21.08 -8.74
N ILE A 138 -7.23 20.88 -9.31
CA ILE A 138 -8.52 21.04 -8.63
C ILE A 138 -8.60 20.13 -7.40
N ARG A 139 -8.17 18.87 -7.51
CA ARG A 139 -8.12 17.95 -6.38
C ARG A 139 -7.23 18.46 -5.25
N ASN A 140 -6.06 19.01 -5.59
CA ASN A 140 -5.16 19.57 -4.58
C ASN A 140 -5.76 20.77 -3.86
N PHE A 141 -6.43 21.67 -4.59
CA PHE A 141 -7.20 22.77 -4.00
C PHE A 141 -8.33 22.25 -3.10
N TYR A 142 -9.10 21.29 -3.58
CA TYR A 142 -10.17 20.68 -2.79
C TYR A 142 -9.66 20.12 -1.47
N LYS A 143 -8.55 19.39 -1.49
CA LYS A 143 -7.91 18.86 -0.26
C LYS A 143 -7.33 19.95 0.65
N ALA A 144 -6.89 21.07 0.11
CA ALA A 144 -6.40 22.19 0.90
C ALA A 144 -7.53 22.95 1.60
N ILE A 145 -8.70 23.07 0.96
CA ILE A 145 -9.86 23.82 1.47
C ILE A 145 -10.67 22.99 2.47
N ILE A 146 -10.74 21.68 2.29
CA ILE A 146 -11.48 20.77 3.18
C ILE A 146 -10.47 19.97 4.03
N PRO A 147 -9.97 20.55 5.13
CA PRO A 147 -9.08 19.83 6.02
C PRO A 147 -9.87 18.74 6.76
N ASN A 148 -9.54 17.50 6.46
CA ASN A 148 -9.75 16.30 7.31
C ASN A 148 -11.16 16.07 7.92
N ARG A 149 -12.23 16.45 7.28
CA ARG A 149 -13.50 15.78 7.55
C ARG A 149 -13.50 14.48 6.77
N SER A 150 -13.59 13.36 7.49
CA SER A 150 -13.84 12.04 6.92
C SER A 150 -14.83 12.21 5.76
N LEU A 151 -14.36 11.93 4.54
CA LEU A 151 -15.17 11.98 3.32
C LEU A 151 -16.15 10.81 3.33
N GLU A 152 -17.11 10.83 4.25
CA GLU A 152 -18.35 10.11 4.09
C GLU A 152 -19.10 10.81 2.95
N LYS A 153 -19.03 10.17 1.78
CA LYS A 153 -19.98 10.30 0.67
C LYS A 153 -20.49 11.72 0.37
N VAL A 154 -19.65 12.58 -0.16
CA VAL A 154 -20.12 13.61 -1.07
C VAL A 154 -19.90 13.10 -2.49
N SER A 155 -20.92 12.50 -3.05
CA SER A 155 -20.98 12.15 -4.46
C SER A 155 -20.85 13.44 -5.27
N CYS A 156 -19.75 13.58 -6.00
CA CYS A 156 -19.57 14.67 -6.98
C CYS A 156 -20.46 14.48 -8.22
N HIS A 157 -21.73 14.18 -8.01
CA HIS A 157 -22.73 14.07 -9.09
C HIS A 157 -23.21 15.45 -9.59
N PHE A 158 -22.71 16.55 -9.00
CA PHE A 158 -23.30 17.87 -9.21
C PHE A 158 -22.57 18.76 -10.24
N LEU A 159 -21.51 18.32 -10.89
CA LEU A 159 -20.73 19.19 -11.79
C LEU A 159 -20.71 18.78 -13.27
N MET A 160 -21.48 17.77 -13.68
CA MET A 160 -21.49 17.32 -15.07
C MET A 160 -22.83 17.51 -15.80
N THR A 161 -23.87 18.07 -15.18
CA THR A 161 -25.19 18.19 -15.83
C THR A 161 -25.50 19.54 -16.43
N ASP A 162 -24.67 20.59 -16.26
CA ASP A 162 -24.98 21.92 -16.74
C ASP A 162 -24.00 22.52 -17.78
N LEU A 163 -23.33 21.69 -18.54
CA LEU A 163 -22.61 22.09 -19.76
C LEU A 163 -23.10 21.26 -20.94
N GLY A 164 -24.37 21.44 -21.27
CA GLY A 164 -24.98 21.03 -22.53
C GLY A 164 -24.76 22.05 -23.62
#